data_54ca2030cdee71f6821b747a646c9e93
#
_entry.id   54ca2030cdee71f6821b747a646c9e93
#
_cell.length_a   1.000
_cell.length_b   1.000
_cell.length_c   1.000
_cell.angle_alpha   90.00
_cell.angle_beta   90.00
_cell.angle_gamma   90.00
#
_symmetry.space_group_name_H-M   'P 1'
#
loop_
_entity.id
_entity.type
_entity.pdbx_description
1 polymer ?
#
loop_
_entity_poly.entity_id
_entity_poly.type
_entity_poly.pdbx_seq_one_letter_code
_entity_poly.pdbx_strand_id
1 'polypeptide(L)'
;LYQQGINSLTILFLIATSYCLYIFYDKWSSNQSYLNQYIPIIFLISIFAILNLRNVEIQINLLLVSIVFSTVSFLPHWLNWNFTGYEGKNDWTQIENLYSKLADLEPGRIMWEPNSDMNKYGTPMTLMTIPYFTEHTSMEGLYFDSSITTPFHFISVSGLAKRPSNPVGGLSYINNQFDQGVEYLNDLGIDYFISYTEEIERKAMNSEKLIFLFSSEP
;
A
#
# COMPACT_ATOMS: atom_id res chain seq x y z
N LEU A 1 28.18 49.88 -10.55
CA LEU A 1 28.33 48.41 -10.61
C LEU A 1 28.39 47.87 -9.19
N TYR A 2 27.24 47.57 -8.60
CA TYR A 2 27.15 46.93 -7.30
C TYR A 2 27.43 45.40 -7.52
N GLN A 3 28.62 45.00 -7.11
CA GLN A 3 28.93 43.57 -6.96
C GLN A 3 28.16 43.08 -5.71
N GLN A 4 26.98 42.52 -5.91
CA GLN A 4 26.25 41.82 -4.84
C GLN A 4 27.02 40.52 -4.60
N GLY A 5 27.81 40.48 -3.55
CA GLY A 5 28.44 39.25 -3.07
C GLY A 5 27.35 38.21 -2.77
N ILE A 6 27.60 36.97 -3.17
CA ILE A 6 26.78 35.81 -2.82
C ILE A 6 26.62 35.80 -1.30
N ASN A 7 25.42 35.96 -0.81
CA ASN A 7 25.16 36.06 0.62
C ASN A 7 25.44 34.68 1.26
N SER A 8 26.02 34.66 2.46
CA SER A 8 26.31 33.42 3.21
C SER A 8 25.08 32.47 3.30
N LEU A 9 23.88 33.01 3.31
CA LEU A 9 22.63 32.25 3.26
C LEU A 9 22.43 31.49 1.94
N THR A 10 22.82 32.09 0.80
CA THR A 10 22.74 31.44 -0.52
C THR A 10 23.76 30.32 -0.62
N ILE A 11 24.94 30.46 -0.03
CA ILE A 11 25.95 29.38 0.05
C ILE A 11 25.44 28.24 0.92
N LEU A 12 24.85 28.54 2.07
CA LEU A 12 24.28 27.54 2.98
C LEU A 12 23.12 26.78 2.31
N PHE A 13 22.29 27.49 1.52
CA PHE A 13 21.22 26.89 0.74
C PHE A 13 21.74 25.94 -0.34
N LEU A 14 22.78 26.33 -1.09
CA LEU A 14 23.38 25.49 -2.11
C LEU A 14 24.04 24.24 -1.49
N ILE A 15 24.67 24.38 -0.32
CA ILE A 15 25.25 23.25 0.41
C ILE A 15 24.11 22.31 0.91
N ALA A 16 23.04 22.87 1.49
CA ALA A 16 21.92 22.09 1.99
C ALA A 16 21.19 21.35 0.86
N THR A 17 20.95 22.01 -0.28
CA THR A 17 20.33 21.36 -1.46
C THR A 17 21.22 20.30 -2.08
N SER A 18 22.54 20.54 -2.15
CA SER A 18 23.51 19.55 -2.65
C SER A 18 23.60 18.33 -1.72
N TYR A 19 23.57 18.56 -0.41
CA TYR A 19 23.56 17.49 0.59
C TYR A 19 22.27 16.70 0.56
N CYS A 20 21.12 17.35 0.39
CA CYS A 20 19.84 16.70 0.20
C CYS A 20 19.78 15.88 -1.08
N LEU A 21 20.34 16.37 -2.19
CA LEU A 21 20.48 15.62 -3.44
C LEU A 21 21.39 14.40 -3.29
N TYR A 22 22.46 14.51 -2.51
CA TYR A 22 23.37 13.39 -2.22
C TYR A 22 22.66 12.31 -1.39
N ILE A 23 21.95 12.69 -0.30
CA ILE A 23 21.15 11.75 0.51
C ILE A 23 20.05 11.12 -0.32
N PHE A 24 19.43 11.90 -1.21
CA PHE A 24 18.39 11.40 -2.13
C PHE A 24 18.96 10.33 -3.05
N TYR A 25 20.13 10.56 -3.64
CA TYR A 25 20.78 9.59 -4.53
C TYR A 25 21.21 8.33 -3.79
N ASP A 26 21.78 8.44 -2.61
CA ASP A 26 22.27 7.31 -1.81
C ASP A 26 21.12 6.42 -1.28
N LYS A 27 20.01 7.03 -0.86
CA LYS A 27 18.83 6.30 -0.36
C LYS A 27 17.82 5.90 -1.44
N TRP A 28 17.88 6.46 -2.63
CA TRP A 28 17.14 5.96 -3.79
C TRP A 28 17.47 4.48 -4.06
N SER A 29 18.68 4.06 -3.77
CA SER A 29 19.12 2.70 -3.99
C SER A 29 18.72 1.72 -2.88
N SER A 30 18.31 2.17 -1.68
CA SER A 30 18.23 1.27 -0.53
C SER A 30 16.90 1.20 0.25
N ASN A 31 16.05 2.23 0.29
CA ASN A 31 14.73 2.10 0.94
C ASN A 31 13.83 3.36 0.83
N GLN A 32 12.61 3.19 0.28
CA GLN A 32 11.71 4.31 -0.08
C GLN A 32 10.96 4.98 1.08
N SER A 33 10.79 4.35 2.23
CA SER A 33 9.84 4.79 3.26
C SER A 33 10.24 6.06 4.02
N TYR A 34 11.54 6.35 4.12
CA TYR A 34 12.04 7.50 4.88
C TYR A 34 12.07 8.81 4.10
N LEU A 35 12.15 8.75 2.77
CA LEU A 35 12.23 9.95 1.92
C LEU A 35 10.97 10.81 1.98
N ASN A 36 9.81 10.19 2.03
CA ASN A 36 8.52 10.90 2.03
C ASN A 36 8.34 11.83 3.24
N GLN A 37 9.03 11.58 4.35
CA GLN A 37 8.94 12.41 5.56
C GLN A 37 9.81 13.68 5.47
N TYR A 38 10.91 13.65 4.72
CA TYR A 38 11.84 14.77 4.64
C TYR A 38 11.59 15.71 3.46
N ILE A 39 10.94 15.25 2.40
CA ILE A 39 10.61 16.07 1.23
C ILE A 39 9.83 17.34 1.61
N PRO A 40 8.76 17.31 2.43
CA PRO A 40 8.05 18.51 2.84
C PRO A 40 8.91 19.50 3.62
N ILE A 41 9.81 18.99 4.47
CA ILE A 41 10.69 19.82 5.30
C ILE A 41 11.72 20.54 4.42
N ILE A 42 12.33 19.81 3.49
CA ILE A 42 13.30 20.37 2.53
C ILE A 42 12.64 21.43 1.66
N PHE A 43 11.41 21.17 1.20
CA PHE A 43 10.62 22.10 0.40
C PHE A 43 10.32 23.39 1.17
N LEU A 44 9.90 23.28 2.44
CA LEU A 44 9.64 24.45 3.30
C LEU A 44 10.90 25.28 3.56
N ILE A 45 12.04 24.63 3.85
CA ILE A 45 13.33 25.33 4.04
C ILE A 45 13.74 26.04 2.74
N SER A 46 13.54 25.41 1.59
CA SER A 46 13.83 25.99 0.28
C SER A 46 12.97 27.22 0.00
N ILE A 47 11.67 27.15 0.25
CA ILE A 47 10.76 28.31 0.13
C ILE A 47 11.20 29.46 1.05
N PHE A 48 11.48 29.15 2.32
CA PHE A 48 11.91 30.17 3.28
C PHE A 48 13.22 30.86 2.84
N ALA A 49 14.19 30.11 2.34
CA ALA A 49 15.43 30.65 1.83
C ALA A 49 15.22 31.54 0.59
N ILE A 50 14.35 31.12 -0.33
CA ILE A 50 14.00 31.88 -1.55
C ILE A 50 13.31 33.21 -1.20
N LEU A 51 12.38 33.21 -0.25
CA LEU A 51 11.64 34.39 0.18
C LEU A 51 12.53 35.44 0.85
N ASN A 52 13.70 35.07 1.35
CA ASN A 52 14.67 35.98 1.94
C ASN A 52 15.63 36.63 0.91
N LEU A 53 15.54 36.30 -0.37
CA LEU A 53 16.32 36.95 -1.41
C LEU A 53 15.77 38.35 -1.72
N ARG A 54 16.65 39.33 -1.98
CA ARG A 54 16.21 40.71 -2.28
C ARG A 54 15.72 40.93 -3.70
N ASN A 55 16.05 40.01 -4.61
CA ASN A 55 15.65 40.12 -6.02
C ASN A 55 14.43 39.21 -6.29
N VAL A 56 13.29 39.84 -6.56
CA VAL A 56 12.01 39.17 -6.78
C VAL A 56 12.03 38.25 -8.01
N GLU A 57 12.75 38.64 -9.07
CA GLU A 57 12.84 37.82 -10.29
C GLU A 57 13.63 36.52 -10.01
N ILE A 58 14.72 36.62 -9.26
CA ILE A 58 15.49 35.43 -8.83
C ILE A 58 14.63 34.55 -7.90
N GLN A 59 13.85 35.16 -7.00
CA GLN A 59 12.93 34.43 -6.11
C GLN A 59 11.94 33.58 -6.93
N ILE A 60 11.28 34.21 -7.91
CA ILE A 60 10.28 33.54 -8.75
C ILE A 60 10.92 32.39 -9.55
N ASN A 61 12.06 32.61 -10.17
CA ASN A 61 12.75 31.60 -10.95
C ASN A 61 13.19 30.41 -10.09
N LEU A 62 13.76 30.65 -8.90
CA LEU A 62 14.13 29.58 -7.98
C LEU A 62 12.93 28.82 -7.43
N LEU A 63 11.82 29.52 -7.17
CA LEU A 63 10.58 28.88 -6.76
C LEU A 63 10.04 27.94 -7.86
N LEU A 64 9.98 28.40 -9.10
CA LEU A 64 9.57 27.61 -10.25
C LEU A 64 10.48 26.39 -10.44
N VAL A 65 11.80 26.57 -10.37
CA VAL A 65 12.76 25.46 -10.46
C VAL A 65 12.54 24.44 -9.34
N SER A 66 12.30 24.91 -8.09
CA SER A 66 12.05 24.03 -6.95
C SER A 66 10.75 23.23 -7.10
N ILE A 67 9.69 23.85 -7.62
CA ILE A 67 8.41 23.17 -7.92
C ILE A 67 8.61 22.11 -9.02
N VAL A 68 9.25 22.49 -10.12
CA VAL A 68 9.53 21.54 -11.23
C VAL A 68 10.38 20.38 -10.73
N PHE A 69 11.42 20.65 -9.95
CA PHE A 69 12.31 19.60 -9.44
C PHE A 69 11.60 18.65 -8.49
N SER A 70 10.76 19.16 -7.58
CA SER A 70 9.97 18.30 -6.68
C SER A 70 8.95 17.43 -7.40
N THR A 71 8.32 17.96 -8.46
CA THR A 71 7.36 17.20 -9.27
C THR A 71 8.05 16.18 -10.18
N VAL A 72 9.18 16.53 -10.79
CA VAL A 72 9.93 15.64 -11.68
C VAL A 72 10.56 14.46 -10.92
N SER A 73 10.96 14.64 -9.66
CA SER A 73 11.54 13.55 -8.87
C SER A 73 10.50 12.51 -8.42
N PHE A 74 9.28 12.95 -8.12
CA PHE A 74 8.20 12.07 -7.67
C PHE A 74 7.42 11.43 -8.83
N LEU A 75 7.12 12.20 -9.86
CA LEU A 75 6.21 11.83 -10.94
C LEU A 75 6.65 10.57 -11.72
N PRO A 76 7.91 10.39 -12.13
CA PRO A 76 8.32 9.18 -12.85
C PRO A 76 8.14 7.90 -12.04
N HIS A 77 8.46 7.94 -10.74
CA HIS A 77 8.28 6.79 -9.87
C HIS A 77 6.80 6.46 -9.68
N TRP A 78 5.97 7.46 -9.42
CA TRP A 78 4.54 7.31 -9.28
C TRP A 78 3.88 6.80 -10.57
N LEU A 79 4.27 7.35 -11.73
CA LEU A 79 3.82 6.88 -13.03
C LEU A 79 4.22 5.42 -13.26
N ASN A 80 5.50 5.09 -13.06
CA ASN A 80 5.97 3.72 -13.23
C ASN A 80 5.19 2.75 -12.34
N TRP A 81 5.01 3.09 -11.04
CA TRP A 81 4.24 2.25 -10.12
C TRP A 81 2.80 2.03 -10.58
N ASN A 82 2.11 3.09 -11.02
CA ASN A 82 0.69 2.99 -11.35
C ASN A 82 0.42 2.40 -12.75
N PHE A 83 1.35 2.57 -13.70
CA PHE A 83 1.12 2.15 -15.09
C PHE A 83 1.89 0.89 -15.50
N THR A 84 2.68 0.30 -14.63
CA THR A 84 3.40 -0.95 -14.94
C THR A 84 2.48 -2.19 -14.97
N GLY A 85 1.26 -2.08 -14.45
CA GLY A 85 0.36 -3.24 -14.29
C GLY A 85 0.74 -4.10 -13.08
N TYR A 86 -0.04 -5.15 -12.84
CA TYR A 86 0.21 -6.09 -11.73
C TYR A 86 1.43 -6.96 -12.01
N GLU A 87 1.60 -7.44 -13.24
CA GLU A 87 2.71 -8.28 -13.69
C GLU A 87 4.08 -7.60 -13.53
N GLY A 88 4.11 -6.28 -13.54
CA GLY A 88 5.32 -5.49 -13.31
C GLY A 88 5.68 -5.25 -11.84
N LYS A 89 4.92 -5.78 -10.88
CA LYS A 89 5.25 -5.69 -9.45
C LYS A 89 6.23 -6.78 -9.05
N ASN A 90 7.12 -6.47 -8.10
CA ASN A 90 8.24 -7.34 -7.75
C ASN A 90 7.81 -8.75 -7.29
N ASP A 91 6.69 -8.83 -6.58
CA ASP A 91 6.20 -10.07 -5.97
C ASP A 91 5.02 -10.70 -6.75
N TRP A 92 4.80 -10.29 -8.02
CA TRP A 92 3.69 -10.81 -8.83
C TRP A 92 3.70 -12.32 -8.97
N THR A 93 4.87 -12.95 -9.08
CA THR A 93 5.00 -14.40 -9.22
C THR A 93 4.31 -15.18 -8.09
N GLN A 94 4.26 -14.65 -6.86
CA GLN A 94 3.55 -15.28 -5.75
C GLN A 94 2.03 -15.26 -5.97
N ILE A 95 1.52 -14.16 -6.50
CA ILE A 95 0.09 -13.99 -6.83
C ILE A 95 -0.29 -14.87 -8.03
N GLU A 96 0.56 -14.92 -9.04
CA GLU A 96 0.36 -15.77 -10.22
C GLU A 96 0.31 -17.25 -9.83
N ASN A 97 1.21 -17.72 -8.96
CA ASN A 97 1.19 -19.06 -8.41
C ASN A 97 -0.11 -19.35 -7.63
N LEU A 98 -0.57 -18.39 -6.82
CA LEU A 98 -1.82 -18.50 -6.10
C LEU A 98 -3.00 -18.65 -7.09
N TYR A 99 -3.08 -17.79 -8.10
CA TYR A 99 -4.18 -17.82 -9.07
C TYR A 99 -4.15 -19.10 -9.91
N SER A 100 -2.99 -19.59 -10.30
CA SER A 100 -2.87 -20.87 -10.99
C SER A 100 -3.42 -22.02 -10.15
N LYS A 101 -3.05 -22.10 -8.87
CA LYS A 101 -3.54 -23.15 -7.95
C LYS A 101 -5.03 -23.02 -7.65
N LEU A 102 -5.56 -21.79 -7.56
CA LEU A 102 -6.99 -21.57 -7.40
C LEU A 102 -7.77 -21.99 -8.65
N ALA A 103 -7.24 -21.73 -9.83
CA ALA A 103 -7.89 -22.11 -11.10
C ALA A 103 -8.03 -23.63 -11.28
N ASP A 104 -7.23 -24.44 -10.55
CA ASP A 104 -7.33 -25.90 -10.56
C ASP A 104 -8.41 -26.42 -9.59
N LEU A 105 -9.01 -25.57 -8.75
CA LEU A 105 -10.08 -25.94 -7.84
C LEU A 105 -11.47 -25.78 -8.49
N GLU A 106 -12.46 -26.46 -7.93
CA GLU A 106 -13.87 -26.24 -8.30
C GLU A 106 -14.27 -24.77 -8.03
N PRO A 107 -15.00 -24.13 -8.95
CA PRO A 107 -15.44 -22.76 -8.75
C PRO A 107 -16.22 -22.58 -7.45
N GLY A 108 -15.83 -21.57 -6.67
CA GLY A 108 -16.43 -21.27 -5.37
C GLY A 108 -16.22 -19.82 -4.98
N ARG A 109 -16.73 -19.46 -3.82
CA ARG A 109 -16.60 -18.11 -3.27
C ARG A 109 -15.44 -18.03 -2.31
N ILE A 110 -14.58 -17.04 -2.51
CA ILE A 110 -13.32 -16.88 -1.77
C ILE A 110 -13.40 -15.68 -0.82
N MET A 111 -12.81 -15.85 0.36
CA MET A 111 -12.46 -14.77 1.27
C MET A 111 -10.98 -14.90 1.67
N TRP A 112 -10.35 -13.80 2.03
CA TRP A 112 -8.96 -13.76 2.49
C TRP A 112 -8.79 -12.95 3.77
N GLU A 113 -7.66 -13.16 4.43
CA GLU A 113 -7.24 -12.31 5.55
C GLU A 113 -6.84 -10.92 5.02
N PRO A 114 -7.54 -9.82 5.35
CA PRO A 114 -7.13 -8.48 4.98
C PRO A 114 -5.83 -8.08 5.68
N ASN A 115 -4.84 -7.63 4.91
CA ASN A 115 -3.57 -7.18 5.45
C ASN A 115 -2.96 -6.04 4.60
N SER A 116 -2.52 -4.96 5.27
CA SER A 116 -1.86 -3.84 4.60
C SER A 116 -0.54 -4.22 3.93
N ASP A 117 0.13 -5.27 4.40
CA ASP A 117 1.42 -5.72 3.86
C ASP A 117 1.27 -6.34 2.46
N MET A 118 0.04 -6.68 2.05
CA MET A 118 -0.27 -7.05 0.66
C MET A 118 -0.01 -5.93 -0.35
N ASN A 119 0.24 -4.70 0.13
CA ASN A 119 0.62 -3.58 -0.75
C ASN A 119 1.89 -3.86 -1.57
N LYS A 120 2.74 -4.80 -1.16
CA LYS A 120 3.88 -5.28 -1.94
C LYS A 120 3.49 -5.83 -3.32
N TYR A 121 2.27 -6.36 -3.45
CA TYR A 121 1.71 -6.86 -4.71
C TYR A 121 1.05 -5.77 -5.58
N GLY A 122 1.18 -4.51 -5.20
CA GLY A 122 0.62 -3.36 -5.91
C GLY A 122 -0.47 -2.61 -5.13
N THR A 123 -1.30 -3.33 -4.39
CA THR A 123 -2.34 -2.77 -3.51
C THR A 123 -2.70 -3.78 -2.42
N PRO A 124 -3.15 -3.35 -1.23
CA PRO A 124 -3.73 -4.25 -0.24
C PRO A 124 -4.96 -5.03 -0.75
N MET A 125 -5.56 -4.54 -1.83
CA MET A 125 -6.76 -5.10 -2.46
C MET A 125 -6.45 -6.04 -3.65
N THR A 126 -5.20 -6.49 -3.81
CA THR A 126 -4.78 -7.29 -4.98
C THR A 126 -5.66 -8.52 -5.19
N LEU A 127 -6.08 -9.21 -4.11
CA LEU A 127 -6.92 -10.40 -4.23
C LEU A 127 -8.35 -10.13 -4.71
N MET A 128 -8.81 -8.88 -4.77
CA MET A 128 -10.06 -8.53 -5.45
C MET A 128 -10.02 -8.80 -6.96
N THR A 129 -8.84 -9.08 -7.53
CA THR A 129 -8.69 -9.48 -8.93
C THR A 129 -8.88 -10.98 -9.16
N ILE A 130 -9.09 -11.81 -8.12
CA ILE A 130 -9.35 -13.26 -8.25
C ILE A 130 -10.42 -13.56 -9.30
N PRO A 131 -11.61 -12.91 -9.31
CA PRO A 131 -12.63 -13.20 -10.31
C PRO A 131 -12.24 -12.85 -11.75
N TYR A 132 -11.18 -12.06 -11.95
CA TYR A 132 -10.68 -11.72 -13.27
C TYR A 132 -9.74 -12.81 -13.83
N PHE A 133 -8.93 -13.41 -12.95
CA PHE A 133 -7.92 -14.41 -13.34
C PHE A 133 -8.39 -15.85 -13.15
N THR A 134 -9.50 -16.08 -12.45
CA THR A 134 -10.03 -17.41 -12.14
C THR A 134 -11.55 -17.45 -12.32
N GLU A 135 -12.16 -18.62 -12.24
CA GLU A 135 -13.62 -18.78 -12.26
C GLU A 135 -14.27 -18.60 -10.88
N HIS A 136 -13.47 -18.26 -9.86
CA HIS A 136 -13.97 -18.01 -8.52
C HIS A 136 -14.61 -16.64 -8.35
N THR A 137 -15.57 -16.55 -7.43
CA THR A 137 -16.11 -15.26 -6.95
C THR A 137 -15.43 -14.86 -5.64
N SER A 138 -15.54 -13.60 -5.24
CA SER A 138 -14.98 -13.12 -3.98
C SER A 138 -16.04 -12.48 -3.10
N MET A 139 -15.82 -12.54 -1.78
CA MET A 139 -16.65 -11.81 -0.81
C MET A 139 -16.40 -10.31 -0.87
N GLU A 140 -15.18 -9.90 -1.17
CA GLU A 140 -14.79 -8.52 -1.35
C GLU A 140 -14.73 -8.13 -2.83
N GLY A 141 -15.09 -6.90 -3.13
CA GLY A 141 -15.00 -6.30 -4.46
C GLY A 141 -14.93 -4.79 -4.34
N LEU A 142 -14.71 -4.10 -5.45
CA LEU A 142 -14.44 -2.65 -5.47
C LEU A 142 -15.51 -1.80 -4.76
N TYR A 143 -16.76 -2.27 -4.75
CA TYR A 143 -17.90 -1.55 -4.16
C TYR A 143 -18.56 -2.28 -2.99
N PHE A 144 -17.84 -3.19 -2.33
CA PHE A 144 -18.42 -3.96 -1.24
C PHE A 144 -18.92 -3.07 -0.08
N ASP A 145 -18.29 -1.93 0.16
CA ASP A 145 -18.71 -0.94 1.17
C ASP A 145 -20.12 -0.39 0.93
N SER A 146 -20.61 -0.43 -0.30
CA SER A 146 -21.96 0.03 -0.67
C SER A 146 -23.03 -1.06 -0.54
N SER A 147 -22.64 -2.28 -0.16
CA SER A 147 -23.57 -3.39 0.02
C SER A 147 -24.31 -3.33 1.34
N ILE A 148 -25.57 -3.74 1.36
CA ILE A 148 -26.35 -3.90 2.59
C ILE A 148 -25.74 -4.97 3.51
N THR A 149 -24.92 -5.86 3.00
CA THR A 149 -24.24 -6.94 3.74
C THR A 149 -22.91 -6.49 4.35
N THR A 150 -22.45 -5.28 4.09
CA THR A 150 -21.17 -4.73 4.58
C THR A 150 -20.95 -4.88 6.09
N PRO A 151 -21.94 -4.63 6.97
CA PRO A 151 -21.76 -4.84 8.39
C PRO A 151 -21.40 -6.29 8.76
N PHE A 152 -22.02 -7.26 8.12
CA PHE A 152 -21.74 -8.68 8.34
C PHE A 152 -20.35 -9.07 7.84
N HIS A 153 -19.93 -8.49 6.71
CA HIS A 153 -18.57 -8.64 6.20
C HIS A 153 -17.55 -8.18 7.26
N PHE A 154 -17.66 -6.97 7.77
CA PHE A 154 -16.72 -6.46 8.77
C PHE A 154 -16.73 -7.26 10.07
N ILE A 155 -17.89 -7.72 10.54
CA ILE A 155 -17.97 -8.58 11.73
C ILE A 155 -17.22 -9.90 11.49
N SER A 156 -17.48 -10.58 10.38
CA SER A 156 -16.84 -11.87 10.04
C SER A 156 -15.32 -11.72 9.93
N VAL A 157 -14.86 -10.73 9.16
CA VAL A 157 -13.45 -10.45 8.93
C VAL A 157 -12.71 -10.07 10.21
N SER A 158 -13.40 -9.45 11.18
CA SER A 158 -12.79 -9.07 12.46
C SER A 158 -12.26 -10.28 13.26
N GLY A 159 -12.86 -11.46 13.09
CA GLY A 159 -12.38 -12.72 13.68
C GLY A 159 -11.22 -13.35 12.92
N LEU A 160 -11.10 -13.07 11.64
CA LEU A 160 -10.22 -13.76 10.69
C LEU A 160 -8.91 -13.02 10.39
N ALA A 161 -8.77 -11.79 10.82
CA ALA A 161 -7.60 -10.97 10.58
C ALA A 161 -6.76 -10.80 11.82
N LYS A 162 -5.42 -10.84 11.66
CA LYS A 162 -4.48 -10.52 12.74
C LYS A 162 -4.65 -9.09 13.26
N ARG A 163 -4.92 -8.16 12.35
CA ARG A 163 -5.16 -6.74 12.65
C ARG A 163 -6.46 -6.30 12.00
N PRO A 164 -7.60 -6.63 12.62
CA PRO A 164 -8.88 -6.31 12.03
C PRO A 164 -9.10 -4.80 11.95
N SER A 165 -9.63 -4.36 10.81
CA SER A 165 -10.17 -3.02 10.67
C SER A 165 -11.61 -3.04 11.18
N ASN A 166 -11.92 -2.23 12.19
CA ASN A 166 -13.27 -2.10 12.75
C ASN A 166 -13.84 -0.72 12.37
N PRO A 167 -14.17 -0.48 11.09
CA PRO A 167 -14.43 0.88 10.58
C PRO A 167 -15.79 1.43 11.01
N VAL A 168 -16.73 0.56 11.34
CA VAL A 168 -18.11 0.97 11.67
C VAL A 168 -18.34 0.90 13.19
N GLY A 169 -18.60 2.04 13.82
CA GLY A 169 -18.92 2.09 15.23
C GLY A 169 -20.24 1.38 15.57
N GLY A 170 -20.29 0.73 16.74
CA GLY A 170 -21.50 0.09 17.25
C GLY A 170 -21.78 -1.32 16.75
N LEU A 171 -20.93 -1.89 15.88
CA LEU A 171 -21.04 -3.30 15.53
C LEU A 171 -20.39 -4.21 16.59
N SER A 172 -20.98 -5.38 16.77
CA SER A 172 -20.47 -6.41 17.70
C SER A 172 -19.34 -7.21 17.04
N TYR A 173 -18.14 -6.63 16.97
CA TYR A 173 -16.97 -7.29 16.41
C TYR A 173 -16.52 -8.49 17.24
N ILE A 174 -16.04 -9.53 16.54
CA ILE A 174 -15.58 -10.79 17.12
C ILE A 174 -14.05 -10.92 17.07
N ASN A 175 -13.34 -9.84 17.31
CA ASN A 175 -11.88 -9.79 17.25
C ASN A 175 -11.25 -11.00 17.97
N ASN A 176 -10.27 -11.66 17.31
CA ASN A 176 -9.57 -12.84 17.79
C ASN A 176 -10.39 -14.13 17.98
N GLN A 177 -11.66 -14.15 17.61
CA GLN A 177 -12.51 -15.35 17.67
C GLN A 177 -12.52 -16.05 16.29
N PHE A 178 -11.41 -16.69 15.96
CA PHE A 178 -11.18 -17.26 14.62
C PHE A 178 -12.26 -18.26 14.21
N ASP A 179 -12.58 -19.22 15.06
CA ASP A 179 -13.57 -20.27 14.72
C ASP A 179 -14.98 -19.72 14.53
N GLN A 180 -15.34 -18.65 15.24
CA GLN A 180 -16.61 -17.95 15.03
C GLN A 180 -16.58 -17.18 13.70
N GLY A 181 -15.44 -16.60 13.34
CA GLY A 181 -15.25 -15.99 12.02
C GLY A 181 -15.43 -16.99 10.89
N VAL A 182 -14.92 -18.22 11.04
CA VAL A 182 -15.09 -19.31 10.08
C VAL A 182 -16.57 -19.74 10.00
N GLU A 183 -17.30 -19.81 11.12
CA GLU A 183 -18.75 -20.07 11.08
C GLU A 183 -19.49 -19.01 10.26
N TYR A 184 -19.18 -17.75 10.46
CA TYR A 184 -19.81 -16.66 9.71
C TYR A 184 -19.43 -16.69 8.21
N LEU A 185 -18.23 -17.15 7.85
CA LEU A 185 -17.89 -17.37 6.45
C LEU A 185 -18.77 -18.47 5.82
N ASN A 186 -18.98 -19.57 6.55
CA ASN A 186 -19.86 -20.63 6.10
C ASN A 186 -21.31 -20.14 5.91
N ASP A 187 -21.83 -19.33 6.85
CA ASP A 187 -23.15 -18.71 6.76
C ASP A 187 -23.29 -17.77 5.55
N LEU A 188 -22.17 -17.15 5.13
CA LEU A 188 -22.09 -16.29 3.95
C LEU A 188 -21.80 -17.03 2.65
N GLY A 189 -21.72 -18.37 2.70
CA GLY A 189 -21.47 -19.22 1.53
C GLY A 189 -20.06 -19.05 0.98
N ILE A 190 -19.05 -18.93 1.85
CA ILE A 190 -17.65 -18.91 1.48
C ILE A 190 -17.11 -20.33 1.46
N ASP A 191 -16.58 -20.76 0.31
CA ASP A 191 -16.03 -22.09 0.09
C ASP A 191 -14.52 -22.15 0.43
N TYR A 192 -13.80 -21.05 0.20
CA TYR A 192 -12.34 -21.00 0.37
C TYR A 192 -11.91 -19.80 1.18
N PHE A 193 -10.96 -20.03 2.08
CA PHE A 193 -10.33 -18.98 2.88
C PHE A 193 -8.82 -18.95 2.64
N ILE A 194 -8.27 -17.78 2.34
CA ILE A 194 -6.83 -17.55 2.14
C ILE A 194 -6.28 -16.84 3.36
N SER A 195 -5.43 -17.51 4.14
CA SER A 195 -4.64 -16.88 5.19
C SER A 195 -3.40 -16.21 4.60
N TYR A 196 -2.91 -15.16 5.26
CA TYR A 196 -1.73 -14.40 4.82
C TYR A 196 -0.64 -14.34 5.89
N THR A 197 -1.01 -14.22 7.17
CA THR A 197 -0.05 -14.15 8.26
C THR A 197 0.14 -15.52 8.92
N GLU A 198 1.35 -15.82 9.38
CA GLU A 198 1.66 -17.06 10.11
C GLU A 198 0.74 -17.31 11.30
N GLU A 199 0.25 -16.22 11.94
CA GLU A 199 -0.67 -16.34 13.07
C GLU A 199 -2.02 -16.88 12.63
N ILE A 200 -2.59 -16.33 11.56
CA ILE A 200 -3.89 -16.76 11.03
C ILE A 200 -3.76 -18.13 10.36
N GLU A 201 -2.67 -18.38 9.63
CA GLU A 201 -2.37 -19.69 9.07
C GLU A 201 -2.36 -20.76 10.17
N ARG A 202 -1.66 -20.54 11.28
CA ARG A 202 -1.64 -21.49 12.40
C ARG A 202 -3.02 -21.70 13.01
N LYS A 203 -3.85 -20.65 13.12
CA LYS A 203 -5.25 -20.78 13.59
C LYS A 203 -6.07 -21.60 12.60
N ALA A 204 -5.90 -21.35 11.30
CA ALA A 204 -6.60 -22.09 10.25
C ALA A 204 -6.22 -23.57 10.22
N MET A 205 -4.93 -23.88 10.35
CA MET A 205 -4.42 -25.27 10.41
C MET A 205 -4.89 -26.05 11.64
N ASN A 206 -5.16 -25.35 12.76
CA ASN A 206 -5.66 -25.96 13.99
C ASN A 206 -7.19 -26.01 14.06
N SER A 207 -7.91 -25.39 13.15
CA SER A 207 -9.37 -25.39 13.13
C SER A 207 -9.91 -26.70 12.56
N GLU A 208 -10.81 -27.36 13.27
CA GLU A 208 -11.51 -28.56 12.77
C GLU A 208 -12.52 -28.26 11.64
N LYS A 209 -12.79 -26.98 11.36
CA LYS A 209 -13.75 -26.51 10.37
C LYS A 209 -13.15 -26.25 9.00
N LEU A 210 -11.81 -26.25 8.91
CA LEU A 210 -11.08 -25.97 7.68
C LEU A 210 -10.22 -27.16 7.28
N ILE A 211 -10.06 -27.35 5.98
CA ILE A 211 -9.17 -28.35 5.40
C ILE A 211 -8.10 -27.59 4.61
N PHE A 212 -6.84 -27.88 4.92
CA PHE A 212 -5.72 -27.31 4.18
C PHE A 212 -5.69 -27.89 2.75
N LEU A 213 -5.63 -27.00 1.76
CA LEU A 213 -5.57 -27.38 0.36
C LEU A 213 -4.15 -27.23 -0.22
N PHE A 214 -3.57 -26.04 -0.13
CA PHE A 214 -2.21 -25.78 -0.63
C PHE A 214 -1.64 -24.50 -0.02
N SER A 215 -0.32 -24.32 -0.18
CA SER A 215 0.39 -23.04 0.03
C SER A 215 0.85 -22.47 -1.32
N SER A 216 0.82 -21.14 -1.48
CA SER A 216 1.37 -20.45 -2.64
C SER A 216 2.87 -20.17 -2.53
N GLU A 217 3.46 -20.38 -1.34
CA GLU A 217 4.91 -20.29 -1.19
C GLU A 217 5.61 -21.43 -1.93
N PRO A 218 6.80 -21.14 -2.52
CA PRO A 218 7.56 -22.14 -3.28
C PRO A 218 8.10 -23.27 -2.40
#